data_cc3d08b5735dc758c949bc1774d57729
#
_entry.id   cc3d08b5735dc758c949bc1774d57729
#
_cell.length_a   1.000
_cell.length_b   1.000
_cell.length_c   1.000
_cell.angle_alpha   90.00
_cell.angle_beta   90.00
_cell.angle_gamma   90.00
#
_symmetry.space_group_name_H-M   'P 1'
#
loop_
_entity.id
_entity.type
_entity.pdbx_description
1 polymer ?
#
loop_
_entity_poly.entity_id
_entity_poly.type
_entity_poly.pdbx_seq_one_letter_code
_entity_poly.pdbx_strand_id
1 'polypeptide(L)'
;TITGSSNTTTVNVGSSASTDDADVDIVATGDSNTITVNENSTASMAGSDKKITSITAIGASNTITSTHTGAADQDTTLHHTGASSTFSITQGGAHDGTTSITTVGSGHNVTVTMDD
;
A
#
# COMPACT_ATOMS: atom_id res chain seq x y z
N THR A 1 13.99 1.00 1.50
CA THR A 1 14.33 1.76 0.28
C THR A 1 14.73 0.78 -0.82
N ILE A 2 14.22 1.01 -2.02
CA ILE A 2 14.49 0.22 -3.23
C ILE A 2 15.11 1.18 -4.24
N THR A 3 16.26 0.82 -4.81
CA THR A 3 16.91 1.63 -5.85
C THR A 3 17.28 0.74 -7.04
N GLY A 4 16.95 1.19 -8.23
CA GLY A 4 17.16 0.46 -9.47
C GLY A 4 15.86 0.07 -10.13
N SER A 5 15.97 -0.49 -11.32
CA SER A 5 14.82 -0.84 -12.14
C SER A 5 14.48 -2.32 -12.06
N SER A 6 13.22 -2.65 -12.32
CA SER A 6 12.71 -4.03 -12.39
C SER A 6 12.87 -4.82 -11.07
N ASN A 7 12.87 -4.14 -9.94
CA ASN A 7 12.86 -4.82 -8.65
C ASN A 7 11.46 -5.33 -8.32
N THR A 8 11.39 -6.48 -7.66
CA THR A 8 10.16 -7.00 -7.08
C THR A 8 10.31 -7.03 -5.56
N THR A 9 9.41 -6.37 -4.87
CA THR A 9 9.40 -6.29 -3.41
C THR A 9 8.03 -6.68 -2.88
N THR A 10 8.02 -7.61 -1.93
CA THR A 10 6.79 -8.00 -1.23
C THR A 10 6.99 -7.83 0.26
N VAL A 11 6.08 -7.11 0.88
CA VAL A 11 6.01 -6.92 2.33
C VAL A 11 4.73 -7.58 2.82
N ASN A 12 4.85 -8.51 3.75
CA ASN A 12 3.71 -9.16 4.39
C ASN A 12 3.75 -8.85 5.88
N VAL A 13 2.70 -8.26 6.39
CA VAL A 13 2.54 -7.91 7.80
C VAL A 13 1.33 -8.62 8.36
N GLY A 14 1.51 -9.36 9.44
CA GLY A 14 0.46 -10.08 10.15
C GLY A 14 -0.14 -11.23 9.33
N SER A 15 0.21 -12.44 9.62
CA SER A 15 -0.38 -13.62 8.96
C SER A 15 -1.12 -14.56 9.91
N SER A 16 -0.93 -14.45 11.20
CA SER A 16 -1.50 -15.41 12.16
C SER A 16 -1.63 -14.90 13.59
N ALA A 17 -1.26 -13.68 13.88
CA ALA A 17 -1.44 -13.05 15.19
C ALA A 17 -1.88 -11.61 15.02
N SER A 18 -2.61 -11.07 15.97
CA SER A 18 -2.86 -9.63 16.06
C SER A 18 -1.50 -8.92 16.11
N THR A 19 -1.17 -8.19 15.08
CA THR A 19 -0.17 -7.15 15.20
C THR A 19 -0.92 -5.91 15.63
N ASP A 20 -0.61 -5.41 16.81
CA ASP A 20 -0.95 -4.06 17.17
C ASP A 20 -0.37 -3.13 16.08
N ASP A 21 -0.27 -1.90 16.20
CA ASP A 21 0.16 -0.96 15.18
C ASP A 21 1.21 -1.49 14.18
N ALA A 22 0.95 -1.34 12.90
CA ALA A 22 1.91 -1.63 11.84
C ALA A 22 2.14 -0.39 10.99
N ASP A 23 3.41 -0.08 10.73
CA ASP A 23 3.84 1.03 9.89
C ASP A 23 4.79 0.50 8.80
N VAL A 24 4.40 0.70 7.54
CA VAL A 24 5.16 0.24 6.38
C VAL A 24 5.53 1.44 5.51
N ASP A 25 6.79 1.83 5.57
CA ASP A 25 7.33 2.88 4.71
C ASP A 25 8.19 2.31 3.58
N ILE A 26 7.81 2.59 2.34
CA ILE A 26 8.55 2.18 1.15
C ILE A 26 8.93 3.41 0.32
N VAL A 27 10.21 3.52 0.02
CA VAL A 27 10.72 4.48 -0.97
C VAL A 27 11.36 3.70 -2.12
N ALA A 28 10.84 3.87 -3.32
CA ALA A 28 11.33 3.21 -4.52
C ALA A 28 11.75 4.24 -5.57
N THR A 29 12.93 4.07 -6.15
CA THR A 29 13.45 4.91 -7.22
C THR A 29 13.93 4.05 -8.37
N GLY A 30 13.39 4.27 -9.55
CA GLY A 30 13.69 3.54 -10.79
C GLY A 30 12.42 3.09 -11.50
N ASP A 31 12.59 2.60 -12.71
CA ASP A 31 11.48 2.22 -13.57
C ASP A 31 11.10 0.74 -13.41
N SER A 32 9.85 0.42 -13.72
CA SER A 32 9.35 -0.96 -13.80
C SER A 32 9.49 -1.77 -12.50
N ASN A 33 9.46 -1.11 -11.36
CA ASN A 33 9.45 -1.82 -10.08
C ASN A 33 8.04 -2.35 -9.77
N THR A 34 7.99 -3.52 -9.16
CA THR A 34 6.77 -4.12 -8.62
C THR A 34 6.82 -4.13 -7.10
N ILE A 35 5.87 -3.48 -6.48
CA ILE A 35 5.76 -3.38 -5.02
C ILE A 35 4.42 -3.96 -4.60
N THR A 36 4.45 -4.91 -3.69
CA THR A 36 3.25 -5.52 -3.10
C THR A 36 3.33 -5.40 -1.58
N VAL A 37 2.32 -4.82 -0.99
CA VAL A 37 2.16 -4.76 0.47
C VAL A 37 0.88 -5.48 0.83
N ASN A 38 0.98 -6.47 1.70
CA ASN A 38 -0.17 -7.19 2.25
C ASN A 38 -0.17 -7.05 3.76
N GLU A 39 -1.16 -6.38 4.28
CA GLU A 39 -1.38 -6.24 5.71
C GLU A 39 -2.67 -6.94 6.09
N ASN A 40 -2.53 -8.10 6.71
CA ASN A 40 -3.64 -8.92 7.13
C ASN A 40 -3.75 -8.94 8.66
N SER A 41 -4.93 -8.72 9.18
CA SER A 41 -5.25 -8.95 10.57
C SER A 41 -6.36 -9.97 10.67
N THR A 42 -6.11 -11.09 11.31
CA THR A 42 -7.13 -12.14 11.52
C THR A 42 -7.87 -11.97 12.84
N ALA A 43 -7.46 -11.05 13.70
CA ALA A 43 -8.05 -10.82 14.99
C ALA A 43 -9.02 -9.63 14.98
N SER A 44 -10.07 -9.72 15.76
CA SER A 44 -10.90 -8.59 16.16
C SER A 44 -10.04 -7.68 17.02
N MET A 45 -9.53 -6.63 16.42
CA MET A 45 -8.70 -5.66 17.13
C MET A 45 -9.60 -4.65 17.84
N ALA A 46 -9.33 -4.39 19.09
CA ALA A 46 -10.10 -3.44 19.85
C ALA A 46 -9.57 -2.02 19.61
N GLY A 47 -10.25 -1.29 18.80
CA GLY A 47 -10.51 0.15 18.93
C GLY A 47 -9.39 1.15 18.76
N SER A 48 -8.10 0.83 18.65
CA SER A 48 -7.03 1.84 18.50
C SER A 48 -5.87 1.41 17.63
N ASP A 49 -5.92 0.22 17.09
CA ASP A 49 -4.80 -0.30 16.32
C ASP A 49 -4.86 0.25 14.89
N LYS A 50 -3.76 0.80 14.42
CA LYS A 50 -3.62 1.37 13.09
C LYS A 50 -2.67 0.58 12.21
N LYS A 51 -3.03 0.48 10.95
CA LYS A 51 -2.12 0.03 9.90
C LYS A 51 -1.86 1.18 8.95
N ILE A 52 -0.61 1.58 8.84
CA ILE A 52 -0.19 2.69 8.01
C ILE A 52 0.74 2.18 6.93
N THR A 53 0.36 2.42 5.68
CA THR A 53 1.24 2.15 4.54
C THR A 53 1.55 3.45 3.83
N SER A 54 2.82 3.80 3.77
CA SER A 54 3.33 4.95 3.05
C SER A 54 4.26 4.50 1.93
N ILE A 55 3.92 4.83 0.69
CA ILE A 55 4.71 4.45 -0.46
C ILE A 55 5.06 5.70 -1.26
N THR A 56 6.36 5.93 -1.46
CA THR A 56 6.86 6.94 -2.39
C THR A 56 7.58 6.24 -3.52
N ALA A 57 7.09 6.42 -4.75
CA ALA A 57 7.70 5.81 -5.93
C ALA A 57 8.05 6.87 -6.99
N ILE A 58 9.27 6.81 -7.49
CA ILE A 58 9.79 7.71 -8.52
C ILE A 58 10.29 6.88 -9.69
N GLY A 59 9.76 7.13 -10.88
CA GLY A 59 10.09 6.41 -12.10
C GLY A 59 8.86 5.99 -12.88
N ALA A 60 9.06 5.50 -14.09
CA ALA A 60 7.98 5.11 -14.98
C ALA A 60 7.61 3.61 -14.85
N SER A 61 6.39 3.28 -15.26
CA SER A 61 5.93 1.89 -15.38
C SER A 61 6.00 1.07 -14.09
N ASN A 62 5.90 1.71 -12.94
CA ASN A 62 5.86 1.00 -11.67
C ASN A 62 4.47 0.37 -11.43
N THR A 63 4.46 -0.80 -10.83
CA THR A 63 3.23 -1.47 -10.38
C THR A 63 3.22 -1.54 -8.87
N ILE A 64 2.18 -0.97 -8.25
CA ILE A 64 2.06 -0.91 -6.80
C ILE A 64 0.71 -1.51 -6.40
N THR A 65 0.76 -2.52 -5.54
CA THR A 65 -0.42 -3.15 -4.96
C THR A 65 -0.34 -3.06 -3.45
N SER A 66 -1.36 -2.53 -2.82
CA SER A 66 -1.50 -2.51 -1.37
C SER A 66 -2.83 -3.14 -1.00
N THR A 67 -2.80 -4.16 -0.16
CA THR A 67 -3.98 -4.89 0.30
C THR A 67 -4.01 -4.91 1.81
N HIS A 68 -5.04 -4.35 2.36
CA HIS A 68 -5.30 -4.35 3.80
C HIS A 68 -6.58 -5.12 4.07
N THR A 69 -6.53 -6.06 4.99
CA THR A 69 -7.71 -6.80 5.44
C THR A 69 -7.71 -6.92 6.95
N GLY A 70 -8.89 -6.90 7.54
CA GLY A 70 -9.04 -7.08 8.99
C GLY A 70 -9.75 -5.92 9.66
N ALA A 71 -9.69 -5.87 10.98
CA ALA A 71 -10.52 -4.99 11.81
C ALA A 71 -9.75 -3.78 12.38
N ALA A 72 -8.66 -3.35 11.78
CA ALA A 72 -7.90 -2.16 12.19
C ALA A 72 -8.21 -0.97 11.28
N ASP A 73 -8.08 0.24 11.78
CA ASP A 73 -8.06 1.44 10.95
C ASP A 73 -6.91 1.34 9.94
N GLN A 74 -7.17 1.68 8.69
CA GLN A 74 -6.22 1.45 7.60
C GLN A 74 -5.95 2.75 6.85
N ASP A 75 -4.75 3.28 6.97
CA ASP A 75 -4.33 4.47 6.26
C ASP A 75 -3.30 4.13 5.18
N THR A 76 -3.63 4.41 3.92
CA THR A 76 -2.68 4.24 2.81
C THR A 76 -2.38 5.57 2.15
N THR A 77 -1.10 5.92 2.09
CA THR A 77 -0.61 7.09 1.36
C THR A 77 0.32 6.66 0.24
N LEU A 78 0.01 7.06 -0.98
CA LEU A 78 0.85 6.82 -2.15
C LEU A 78 1.23 8.13 -2.82
N HIS A 79 2.52 8.39 -2.92
CA HIS A 79 3.07 9.46 -3.76
C HIS A 79 3.84 8.85 -4.93
N HIS A 80 3.48 9.22 -6.13
CA HIS A 80 4.16 8.74 -7.32
C HIS A 80 4.55 9.89 -8.25
N THR A 81 5.78 9.82 -8.77
CA THR A 81 6.27 10.73 -9.83
C THR A 81 6.84 9.91 -10.98
N GLY A 82 6.23 10.03 -12.16
CA GLY A 82 6.64 9.28 -13.34
C GLY A 82 5.50 9.16 -14.34
N ALA A 83 5.54 8.17 -15.20
CA ALA A 83 4.49 7.94 -16.19
C ALA A 83 4.09 6.47 -16.27
N SER A 84 2.86 6.21 -16.76
CA SER A 84 2.39 4.88 -17.14
C SER A 84 2.43 3.83 -16.01
N SER A 85 2.24 4.23 -14.78
CA SER A 85 2.26 3.33 -13.63
C SER A 85 0.86 2.84 -13.24
N THR A 86 0.79 1.68 -12.63
CA THR A 86 -0.45 1.04 -12.19
C THR A 86 -0.49 0.94 -10.67
N PHE A 87 -1.60 1.37 -10.09
CA PHE A 87 -1.83 1.34 -8.65
C PHE A 87 -3.13 0.60 -8.35
N SER A 88 -3.05 -0.36 -7.44
CA SER A 88 -4.22 -1.09 -6.93
C SER A 88 -4.19 -1.08 -5.41
N ILE A 89 -5.15 -0.41 -4.79
CA ILE A 89 -5.27 -0.34 -3.35
C ILE A 89 -6.60 -0.95 -2.94
N THR A 90 -6.56 -1.94 -2.07
CA THR A 90 -7.73 -2.59 -1.52
C THR A 90 -7.70 -2.49 -0.01
N GLN A 91 -8.73 -1.92 0.55
CA GLN A 91 -8.96 -1.85 1.98
C GLN A 91 -10.30 -2.51 2.28
N GLY A 92 -10.29 -3.53 3.10
CA GLY A 92 -11.49 -4.27 3.48
C GLY A 92 -11.47 -4.64 4.96
N GLY A 93 -12.59 -4.44 5.64
CA GLY A 93 -12.71 -4.75 7.06
C GLY A 93 -13.78 -3.89 7.75
N ALA A 94 -13.96 -4.06 9.02
CA ALA A 94 -15.05 -3.45 9.78
C ALA A 94 -14.70 -2.09 10.43
N HIS A 95 -13.63 -1.42 10.00
CA HIS A 95 -13.18 -0.14 10.55
C HIS A 95 -12.83 0.87 9.47
N ASP A 96 -12.72 2.12 9.87
CA ASP A 96 -12.47 3.24 8.97
C ASP A 96 -11.13 3.11 8.22
N GLY A 97 -11.17 3.37 6.94
CA GLY A 97 -9.99 3.38 6.09
C GLY A 97 -9.82 4.71 5.36
N THR A 98 -8.58 5.17 5.23
CA THR A 98 -8.24 6.35 4.45
C THR A 98 -7.24 6.01 3.36
N THR A 99 -7.55 6.40 2.13
CA THR A 99 -6.61 6.26 1.02
C THR A 99 -6.32 7.63 0.41
N SER A 100 -5.06 7.99 0.35
CA SER A 100 -4.59 9.20 -0.31
C SER A 100 -3.59 8.87 -1.41
N ILE A 101 -3.93 9.21 -2.66
CA ILE A 101 -3.06 8.97 -3.82
C ILE A 101 -2.74 10.29 -4.50
N THR A 102 -1.46 10.59 -4.61
CA THR A 102 -0.95 11.74 -5.36
C THR A 102 -0.04 11.24 -6.47
N THR A 103 -0.38 11.56 -7.71
CA THR A 103 0.43 11.22 -8.87
C THR A 103 0.86 12.46 -9.64
N VAL A 104 2.11 12.46 -10.10
CA VAL A 104 2.66 13.49 -10.99
C VAL A 104 3.16 12.80 -12.25
N GLY A 105 2.55 13.11 -13.38
CA GLY A 105 2.86 12.48 -14.66
C GLY A 105 1.59 12.17 -15.45
N SER A 106 1.67 11.26 -16.40
CA SER A 106 0.56 10.90 -17.27
C SER A 106 0.43 9.39 -17.48
N GLY A 107 -0.77 8.96 -17.88
CA GLY A 107 -1.02 7.56 -18.24
C GLY A 107 -1.08 6.60 -17.07
N HIS A 108 -1.43 7.07 -15.88
CA HIS A 108 -1.60 6.23 -14.71
C HIS A 108 -2.94 5.48 -14.73
N ASN A 109 -2.92 4.25 -14.26
CA ASN A 109 -4.11 3.47 -13.96
C ASN A 109 -4.24 3.33 -12.44
N VAL A 110 -5.32 3.85 -11.88
CA VAL A 110 -5.56 3.85 -10.42
C VAL A 110 -6.85 3.11 -10.12
N THR A 111 -6.78 2.11 -9.28
CA THR A 111 -7.93 1.37 -8.75
C THR A 111 -7.91 1.44 -7.24
N VAL A 112 -8.98 1.89 -6.64
CA VAL A 112 -9.18 1.87 -5.19
C VAL A 112 -10.47 1.14 -4.88
N THR A 113 -10.40 0.14 -4.04
CA THR A 113 -11.55 -0.61 -3.52
C THR A 113 -11.57 -0.48 -2.02
N MET A 114 -12.67 0.01 -1.50
CA MET A 114 -12.92 0.08 -0.05
C MET A 114 -14.21 -0.67 0.21
N ASP A 115 -14.17 -1.62 1.13
CA ASP A 115 -15.29 -2.50 1.47
C ASP A 115 -15.47 -2.51 3.00
N ASP A 116 -16.63 -2.07 3.47
CA ASP A 116 -17.02 -1.96 4.89
C ASP A 116 -17.75 -3.23 5.37
#